data_0d74f138fcbca21aee529eccad65bfc4
#
_entry.id   0d74f138fcbca21aee529eccad65bfc4
#
_cell.length_a   1.000
_cell.length_b   1.000
_cell.length_c   1.000
_cell.angle_alpha   90.00
_cell.angle_beta   90.00
_cell.angle_gamma   90.00
#
_symmetry.space_group_name_H-M   'P 1'
#
loop_
_entity.id
_entity.type
_entity.pdbx_description
1 polymer ?
#
loop_
_entity_poly.entity_id
_entity_poly.type
_entity_poly.pdbx_seq_one_letter_code
_entity_poly.pdbx_strand_id
1 'polypeptide(L)'
;LINATYVSDVEPGEMVIVGPEGITREHYTTPGVTAHCSFEHVYFSRPDSIVFGKPVAESREQMGRLLAREHPVEADVVVPVPDSGVSAAIGYAAESGIPYRQALIRNHYVGRTFIEPSQAIRDFGVKLKLNPVRHLLEGKRVVLVDDSIVRGTTSRKIVRMVRNAGAREVHLRISCPPTISPCYYGVDTPSQNELIAANNSLEQIREFVEADSLAYLSHDALRDSIKDTNGQFCYACYTGKYPTLVQIGEIVLAKTGCC
;
A
#
# COMPACT_ATOMS: atom_id res chain seq x y z
N LEU A 1 17.40 11.42 -16.57
CA LEU A 1 16.61 11.79 -17.76
C LEU A 1 16.78 13.26 -18.16
N ILE A 2 16.97 14.15 -17.19
CA ILE A 2 17.04 15.61 -17.40
C ILE A 2 18.44 16.17 -17.11
N ASN A 3 19.44 15.34 -16.92
CA ASN A 3 20.82 15.72 -16.56
C ASN A 3 20.90 16.70 -15.37
N ALA A 4 19.96 16.55 -14.41
CA ALA A 4 19.95 17.35 -13.20
C ALA A 4 20.85 16.72 -12.14
N THR A 5 21.49 17.57 -11.34
CA THR A 5 22.24 17.16 -10.16
C THR A 5 21.37 17.42 -8.92
N TYR A 6 21.23 16.41 -8.05
CA TYR A 6 20.58 16.58 -6.77
C TYR A 6 21.42 17.49 -5.87
N VAL A 7 20.82 18.52 -5.31
CA VAL A 7 21.48 19.49 -4.43
C VAL A 7 21.17 19.19 -2.97
N SER A 8 19.89 19.22 -2.60
CA SER A 8 19.41 18.91 -1.26
C SER A 8 17.89 18.79 -1.23
N ASP A 9 17.35 18.19 -0.18
CA ASP A 9 15.93 18.27 0.14
C ASP A 9 15.53 19.67 0.62
N VAL A 10 14.22 19.94 0.61
CA VAL A 10 13.64 21.09 1.31
C VAL A 10 13.31 20.64 2.73
N GLU A 11 13.84 21.34 3.73
CA GLU A 11 13.67 20.99 5.13
C GLU A 11 12.26 21.34 5.65
N PRO A 12 11.75 20.67 6.69
CA PRO A 12 10.49 21.02 7.32
C PRO A 12 10.48 22.48 7.78
N GLY A 13 9.48 23.26 7.30
CA GLY A 13 9.37 24.69 7.61
C GLY A 13 10.30 25.59 6.80
N GLU A 14 11.03 25.03 5.82
CA GLU A 14 11.86 25.79 4.89
C GLU A 14 11.06 26.20 3.65
N MET A 15 11.34 27.40 3.17
CA MET A 15 10.87 27.93 1.90
C MET A 15 12.07 28.16 0.99
N VAL A 16 12.04 27.59 -0.22
CA VAL A 16 13.07 27.76 -1.24
C VAL A 16 12.53 28.71 -2.31
N ILE A 17 13.22 29.82 -2.50
CA ILE A 17 12.88 30.85 -3.49
C ILE A 17 13.91 30.77 -4.62
N VAL A 18 13.44 30.56 -5.85
CA VAL A 18 14.29 30.54 -7.05
C VAL A 18 14.02 31.82 -7.84
N GLY A 19 15.04 32.66 -7.96
CA GLY A 19 14.97 33.95 -8.65
C GLY A 19 16.17 34.18 -9.58
N PRO A 20 16.22 35.36 -10.24
CA PRO A 20 17.33 35.72 -11.12
C PRO A 20 18.71 35.72 -10.43
N GLU A 21 18.72 36.03 -9.12
CA GLU A 21 19.96 36.08 -8.30
C GLU A 21 20.36 34.69 -7.75
N GLY A 22 19.61 33.62 -8.10
CA GLY A 22 19.89 32.27 -7.65
C GLY A 22 18.84 31.71 -6.68
N ILE A 23 19.29 30.86 -5.77
CA ILE A 23 18.44 30.14 -4.79
C ILE A 23 18.63 30.78 -3.42
N THR A 24 17.54 31.26 -2.83
CA THR A 24 17.47 31.70 -1.43
C THR A 24 16.67 30.72 -0.61
N ARG A 25 17.10 30.47 0.63
CA ARG A 25 16.44 29.55 1.58
C ARG A 25 16.09 30.30 2.85
N GLU A 26 14.84 30.21 3.27
CA GLU A 26 14.33 30.86 4.49
C GLU A 26 13.45 29.90 5.29
N HIS A 27 13.55 29.95 6.60
CA HIS A 27 12.62 29.23 7.48
C HIS A 27 11.49 30.17 7.87
N TYR A 28 10.24 29.83 7.48
CA TYR A 28 9.04 30.59 7.82
C TYR A 28 8.39 30.12 9.14
N THR A 29 8.85 28.99 9.68
CA THR A 29 8.41 28.45 10.97
C THR A 29 9.52 27.60 11.60
N THR A 30 9.43 27.42 12.91
CA THR A 30 10.31 26.45 13.60
C THR A 30 9.95 25.03 13.15
N PRO A 31 10.91 24.24 12.70
CA PRO A 31 10.67 22.85 12.32
C PRO A 31 10.00 22.07 13.46
N GLY A 32 8.92 21.40 13.16
CA GLY A 32 8.26 20.46 14.06
C GLY A 32 8.92 19.09 14.07
N VAL A 33 8.24 18.13 14.68
CA VAL A 33 8.67 16.72 14.63
C VAL A 33 8.53 16.22 13.19
N THR A 34 9.59 15.60 12.68
CA THR A 34 9.56 14.95 11.36
C THR A 34 8.59 13.77 11.38
N ALA A 35 7.71 13.69 10.39
CA ALA A 35 6.74 12.62 10.26
C ALA A 35 6.55 12.24 8.77
N HIS A 36 7.53 11.53 8.22
CA HIS A 36 7.52 11.05 6.85
C HIS A 36 6.34 10.11 6.57
N CYS A 37 5.76 10.20 5.41
CA CYS A 37 4.64 9.32 5.05
C CYS A 37 5.12 7.86 4.89
N SER A 38 4.65 6.95 5.76
CA SER A 38 4.96 5.52 5.63
C SER A 38 4.30 4.88 4.40
N PHE A 39 3.19 5.45 3.91
CA PHE A 39 2.47 4.97 2.73
C PHE A 39 3.26 5.15 1.42
N GLU A 40 4.26 6.03 1.41
CA GLU A 40 5.22 6.12 0.31
C GLU A 40 5.95 4.79 0.09
N HIS A 41 6.40 4.14 1.17
CA HIS A 41 7.03 2.83 1.10
C HIS A 41 6.04 1.70 0.79
N VAL A 42 4.77 1.83 1.19
CA VAL A 42 3.75 0.81 0.92
C VAL A 42 3.31 0.85 -0.54
N TYR A 43 2.95 2.05 -1.06
CA TYR A 43 2.28 2.14 -2.35
C TYR A 43 2.77 3.27 -3.28
N PHE A 44 2.87 4.52 -2.78
CA PHE A 44 2.97 5.70 -3.66
C PHE A 44 4.26 5.78 -4.44
N SER A 45 5.39 5.55 -3.79
CA SER A 45 6.70 5.69 -4.43
C SER A 45 6.96 4.56 -5.43
N ARG A 46 7.70 4.87 -6.47
CA ARG A 46 8.15 3.86 -7.43
C ARG A 46 9.13 2.89 -6.76
N PRO A 47 9.12 1.60 -7.11
CA PRO A 47 10.00 0.60 -6.49
C PRO A 47 11.50 0.91 -6.67
N ASP A 48 11.88 1.57 -7.76
CA ASP A 48 13.25 1.96 -8.10
C ASP A 48 13.72 3.25 -7.40
N SER A 49 12.90 3.82 -6.52
CA SER A 49 13.21 5.04 -5.79
C SER A 49 13.90 4.78 -4.46
N ILE A 50 14.69 5.77 -4.03
CA ILE A 50 15.15 5.92 -2.64
C ILE A 50 14.34 7.06 -2.03
N VAL A 51 13.55 6.76 -1.01
CA VAL A 51 12.65 7.73 -0.35
C VAL A 51 13.01 7.78 1.13
N PHE A 52 13.18 9.00 1.67
CA PHE A 52 13.61 9.22 3.05
C PHE A 52 14.87 8.40 3.42
N GLY A 53 15.82 8.32 2.46
CA GLY A 53 17.07 7.59 2.60
C GLY A 53 16.95 6.05 2.53
N LYS A 54 15.80 5.49 2.12
CA LYS A 54 15.55 4.04 2.11
C LYS A 54 15.07 3.56 0.74
N PRO A 55 15.63 2.44 0.21
CA PRO A 55 15.16 1.85 -1.04
C PRO A 55 13.73 1.30 -0.88
N VAL A 56 12.84 1.70 -1.78
CA VAL A 56 11.42 1.32 -1.70
C VAL A 56 11.22 -0.18 -1.97
N ALA A 57 11.89 -0.73 -3.00
CA ALA A 57 11.78 -2.16 -3.32
C ALA A 57 12.21 -3.04 -2.14
N GLU A 58 13.36 -2.72 -1.50
CA GLU A 58 13.86 -3.46 -0.33
C GLU A 58 12.85 -3.43 0.83
N SER A 59 12.28 -2.24 1.11
CA SER A 59 11.26 -2.09 2.16
C SER A 59 10.04 -2.97 1.90
N ARG A 60 9.54 -3.00 0.65
CA ARG A 60 8.39 -3.85 0.26
C ARG A 60 8.71 -5.34 0.29
N GLU A 61 9.90 -5.75 -0.14
CA GLU A 61 10.31 -7.16 0.00
C GLU A 61 10.38 -7.56 1.47
N GLN A 62 10.88 -6.68 2.34
CA GLN A 62 10.93 -6.94 3.78
C GLN A 62 9.52 -7.03 4.37
N MET A 63 8.57 -6.18 3.95
CA MET A 63 7.15 -6.31 4.33
C MET A 63 6.62 -7.69 3.96
N GLY A 64 6.93 -8.18 2.76
CA GLY A 64 6.52 -9.52 2.32
C GLY A 64 7.12 -10.64 3.15
N ARG A 65 8.41 -10.57 3.50
CA ARG A 65 9.08 -11.56 4.37
C ARG A 65 8.43 -11.62 5.77
N LEU A 66 8.22 -10.46 6.38
CA LEU A 66 7.60 -10.39 7.70
C LEU A 66 6.15 -10.85 7.66
N LEU A 67 5.40 -10.51 6.62
CA LEU A 67 4.03 -11.00 6.40
C LEU A 67 3.97 -12.54 6.32
N ALA A 68 4.95 -13.17 5.68
CA ALA A 68 5.02 -14.63 5.60
C ALA A 68 5.32 -15.26 6.98
N ARG A 69 6.16 -14.60 7.80
CA ARG A 69 6.46 -15.06 9.17
C ARG A 69 5.25 -14.92 10.11
N GLU A 70 4.56 -13.78 10.04
CA GLU A 70 3.39 -13.51 10.89
C GLU A 70 2.19 -14.39 10.51
N HIS A 71 2.01 -14.65 9.21
CA HIS A 71 0.81 -15.30 8.68
C HIS A 71 1.14 -16.40 7.67
N PRO A 72 1.82 -17.47 8.12
CA PRO A 72 2.11 -18.61 7.26
C PRO A 72 0.82 -19.29 6.81
N VAL A 73 0.84 -19.90 5.63
CA VAL A 73 -0.27 -20.69 5.10
C VAL A 73 0.26 -21.76 4.16
N GLU A 74 -0.39 -22.91 4.15
CA GLU A 74 -0.09 -23.94 3.16
C GLU A 74 -0.68 -23.57 1.81
N ALA A 75 0.19 -23.38 0.81
CA ALA A 75 -0.21 -23.03 -0.54
C ALA A 75 0.77 -23.56 -1.58
N ASP A 76 0.33 -23.56 -2.83
CA ASP A 76 1.10 -24.11 -3.93
C ASP A 76 1.83 -23.02 -4.72
N VAL A 77 1.38 -21.76 -4.60
CA VAL A 77 1.91 -20.65 -5.38
C VAL A 77 1.66 -19.29 -4.71
N VAL A 78 2.66 -18.39 -4.78
CA VAL A 78 2.52 -16.97 -4.43
C VAL A 78 2.33 -16.16 -5.71
N VAL A 79 1.27 -15.36 -5.74
CA VAL A 79 0.87 -14.55 -6.90
C VAL A 79 0.75 -13.09 -6.48
N PRO A 80 1.45 -12.15 -7.13
CA PRO A 80 1.28 -10.73 -6.86
C PRO A 80 0.02 -10.17 -7.51
N VAL A 81 -0.58 -9.16 -6.87
CA VAL A 81 -1.43 -8.21 -7.58
C VAL A 81 -0.51 -7.19 -8.27
N PRO A 82 -0.45 -7.15 -9.59
CA PRO A 82 0.46 -6.23 -10.28
C PRO A 82 -0.10 -4.79 -10.29
N ASP A 83 0.77 -3.75 -10.21
CA ASP A 83 2.23 -3.85 -10.06
C ASP A 83 2.65 -3.72 -8.58
N SER A 84 1.76 -3.24 -7.73
CA SER A 84 2.03 -2.82 -6.33
C SER A 84 2.43 -3.97 -5.41
N GLY A 85 1.81 -5.14 -5.56
CA GLY A 85 2.11 -6.32 -4.76
C GLY A 85 3.37 -7.10 -5.16
N VAL A 86 4.06 -6.73 -6.25
CA VAL A 86 5.16 -7.56 -6.80
C VAL A 86 6.31 -7.72 -5.83
N SER A 87 6.87 -6.63 -5.31
CA SER A 87 8.03 -6.71 -4.39
C SER A 87 7.68 -7.45 -3.09
N ALA A 88 6.49 -7.20 -2.53
CA ALA A 88 6.04 -7.91 -1.33
C ALA A 88 5.83 -9.42 -1.60
N ALA A 89 5.29 -9.79 -2.76
CA ALA A 89 5.13 -11.19 -3.14
C ALA A 89 6.47 -11.91 -3.33
N ILE A 90 7.48 -11.23 -3.86
CA ILE A 90 8.86 -11.76 -3.94
C ILE A 90 9.39 -12.04 -2.53
N GLY A 91 9.24 -11.08 -1.61
CA GLY A 91 9.66 -11.25 -0.21
C GLY A 91 8.90 -12.39 0.48
N TYR A 92 7.58 -12.46 0.30
CA TYR A 92 6.73 -13.53 0.85
C TYR A 92 7.16 -14.91 0.34
N ALA A 93 7.36 -15.04 -0.97
CA ALA A 93 7.77 -16.30 -1.58
C ALA A 93 9.17 -16.74 -1.10
N ALA A 94 10.11 -15.81 -1.02
CA ALA A 94 11.47 -16.09 -0.54
C ALA A 94 11.50 -16.58 0.92
N GLU A 95 10.63 -16.04 1.78
CA GLU A 95 10.55 -16.41 3.19
C GLU A 95 9.78 -17.71 3.41
N SER A 96 8.63 -17.87 2.74
CA SER A 96 7.76 -19.04 2.91
C SER A 96 8.27 -20.29 2.17
N GLY A 97 9.16 -20.15 1.20
CA GLY A 97 9.58 -21.23 0.31
C GLY A 97 8.53 -21.62 -0.75
N ILE A 98 7.37 -20.95 -0.77
CA ILE A 98 6.32 -21.21 -1.76
C ILE A 98 6.71 -20.56 -3.10
N PRO A 99 6.61 -21.26 -4.24
CA PRO A 99 7.03 -20.74 -5.53
C PRO A 99 6.29 -19.47 -5.94
N TYR A 100 7.02 -18.42 -6.31
CA TYR A 100 6.47 -17.21 -6.93
C TYR A 100 6.05 -17.48 -8.36
N ARG A 101 4.87 -16.99 -8.76
CA ARG A 101 4.39 -17.01 -10.16
C ARG A 101 3.64 -15.72 -10.49
N GLN A 102 3.99 -15.10 -11.61
CA GLN A 102 3.25 -13.96 -12.13
C GLN A 102 2.00 -14.47 -12.88
N ALA A 103 1.00 -14.92 -12.13
CA ALA A 103 -0.23 -15.50 -12.66
C ALA A 103 -1.34 -14.46 -12.91
N LEU A 104 -1.10 -13.21 -12.60
CA LEU A 104 -1.91 -12.06 -13.01
C LEU A 104 -1.06 -11.13 -13.86
N ILE A 105 -1.50 -10.85 -15.08
CA ILE A 105 -0.81 -9.99 -16.03
C ILE A 105 -1.59 -8.69 -16.20
N ARG A 106 -0.90 -7.56 -16.03
CA ARG A 106 -1.48 -6.25 -16.29
C ARG A 106 -1.44 -5.94 -17.79
N ASN A 107 -2.58 -5.49 -18.31
CA ASN A 107 -2.65 -4.97 -19.68
C ASN A 107 -2.20 -3.49 -19.67
N HIS A 108 -1.03 -3.22 -20.20
CA HIS A 108 -0.45 -1.87 -20.27
C HIS A 108 -1.14 -0.94 -21.28
N TYR A 109 -1.93 -1.47 -22.21
CA TYR A 109 -2.65 -0.67 -23.20
C TYR A 109 -3.94 -0.03 -22.66
N VAL A 110 -4.38 -0.42 -21.45
CA VAL A 110 -5.55 0.15 -20.80
C VAL A 110 -5.11 1.20 -19.78
N GLY A 111 -5.45 2.46 -20.04
CA GLY A 111 -5.13 3.60 -19.19
C GLY A 111 -5.85 3.59 -17.81
N ARG A 112 -5.74 4.68 -17.05
CA ARG A 112 -6.42 4.84 -15.74
C ARG A 112 -7.94 4.90 -15.94
N THR A 113 -8.68 3.89 -15.45
CA THR A 113 -10.14 3.80 -15.56
C THR A 113 -10.90 4.63 -14.51
N PHE A 114 -10.21 5.37 -13.64
CA PHE A 114 -10.85 6.20 -12.59
C PHE A 114 -11.61 7.42 -13.15
N ILE A 115 -11.40 7.77 -14.40
CA ILE A 115 -12.01 8.94 -15.09
C ILE A 115 -13.29 8.55 -15.82
N GLU A 116 -13.64 7.27 -15.86
CA GLU A 116 -14.82 6.80 -16.61
C GLU A 116 -16.13 7.05 -15.85
N PRO A 117 -17.16 7.64 -16.50
CA PRO A 117 -18.34 8.17 -15.82
C PRO A 117 -19.32 7.11 -15.32
N SER A 118 -19.31 5.87 -15.81
CA SER A 118 -20.26 4.84 -15.40
C SER A 118 -19.63 3.67 -14.63
N GLN A 119 -20.39 3.09 -13.68
CA GLN A 119 -19.96 1.93 -12.89
C GLN A 119 -19.73 0.70 -13.78
N ALA A 120 -20.58 0.48 -14.78
CA ALA A 120 -20.44 -0.64 -15.71
C ALA A 120 -19.13 -0.56 -16.53
N ILE A 121 -18.73 0.63 -16.96
CA ILE A 121 -17.48 0.85 -17.69
C ILE A 121 -16.28 0.67 -16.74
N ARG A 122 -16.38 1.13 -15.48
CA ARG A 122 -15.34 0.88 -14.45
C ARG A 122 -15.18 -0.62 -14.16
N ASP A 123 -16.27 -1.37 -14.12
CA ASP A 123 -16.25 -2.82 -13.89
C ASP A 123 -15.66 -3.59 -15.08
N PHE A 124 -15.97 -3.16 -16.29
CA PHE A 124 -15.35 -3.66 -17.52
C PHE A 124 -13.86 -3.29 -17.58
N GLY A 125 -13.50 -2.09 -17.17
CA GLY A 125 -12.12 -1.61 -17.10
C GLY A 125 -11.20 -2.45 -16.20
N VAL A 126 -11.67 -2.98 -15.07
CA VAL A 126 -10.87 -3.89 -14.22
C VAL A 126 -10.64 -5.23 -14.93
N LYS A 127 -11.64 -5.76 -15.63
CA LYS A 127 -11.50 -6.99 -16.43
C LYS A 127 -10.54 -6.83 -17.62
N LEU A 128 -10.42 -5.62 -18.16
CA LEU A 128 -9.45 -5.33 -19.22
C LEU A 128 -8.03 -5.09 -18.69
N LYS A 129 -7.90 -4.70 -17.41
CA LYS A 129 -6.59 -4.35 -16.81
C LYS A 129 -5.78 -5.54 -16.36
N LEU A 130 -6.44 -6.59 -15.87
CA LEU A 130 -5.80 -7.78 -15.31
C LEU A 130 -6.31 -9.03 -15.98
N ASN A 131 -5.38 -9.88 -16.43
CA ASN A 131 -5.71 -11.16 -17.05
C ASN A 131 -5.05 -12.30 -16.25
N PRO A 132 -5.82 -13.32 -15.82
CA PRO A 132 -5.28 -14.47 -15.11
C PRO A 132 -4.66 -15.47 -16.08
N VAL A 133 -3.52 -16.01 -15.71
CA VAL A 133 -2.84 -17.10 -16.43
C VAL A 133 -3.36 -18.44 -15.90
N ARG A 134 -4.41 -18.99 -16.50
CA ARG A 134 -5.20 -20.11 -15.99
C ARG A 134 -4.34 -21.32 -15.59
N HIS A 135 -3.42 -21.78 -16.45
CA HIS A 135 -2.61 -22.96 -16.20
C HIS A 135 -1.69 -22.83 -14.97
N LEU A 136 -1.45 -21.60 -14.47
CA LEU A 136 -0.69 -21.37 -13.24
C LEU A 136 -1.59 -21.36 -11.99
N LEU A 137 -2.91 -21.28 -12.15
CA LEU A 137 -3.88 -21.13 -11.07
C LEU A 137 -4.77 -22.36 -10.88
N GLU A 138 -5.07 -23.08 -11.95
CA GLU A 138 -6.03 -24.18 -11.95
C GLU A 138 -5.65 -25.28 -10.96
N GLY A 139 -6.58 -25.60 -10.05
CA GLY A 139 -6.43 -26.58 -8.98
C GLY A 139 -5.48 -26.16 -7.84
N LYS A 140 -4.90 -24.96 -7.86
CA LYS A 140 -3.90 -24.49 -6.90
C LYS A 140 -4.52 -23.78 -5.69
N ARG A 141 -3.84 -23.91 -4.54
CA ARG A 141 -3.98 -23.03 -3.39
C ARG A 141 -3.07 -21.83 -3.65
N VAL A 142 -3.66 -20.64 -3.69
CA VAL A 142 -2.98 -19.41 -4.11
C VAL A 142 -2.81 -18.47 -2.94
N VAL A 143 -1.59 -18.02 -2.64
CA VAL A 143 -1.36 -16.83 -1.83
C VAL A 143 -1.37 -15.64 -2.76
N LEU A 144 -2.39 -14.81 -2.64
CA LEU A 144 -2.53 -13.58 -3.40
C LEU A 144 -2.00 -12.41 -2.56
N VAL A 145 -0.93 -11.75 -3.00
CA VAL A 145 -0.28 -10.67 -2.26
C VAL A 145 -0.61 -9.31 -2.90
N ASP A 146 -1.16 -8.41 -2.09
CA ASP A 146 -1.43 -7.02 -2.49
C ASP A 146 -0.84 -6.03 -1.47
N ASP A 147 -0.75 -4.75 -1.84
CA ASP A 147 -0.21 -3.71 -0.97
C ASP A 147 -1.18 -3.30 0.14
N SER A 148 -2.44 -3.06 -0.20
CA SER A 148 -3.44 -2.48 0.71
C SER A 148 -4.88 -2.82 0.31
N ILE A 149 -5.81 -2.75 1.27
CA ILE A 149 -7.25 -2.76 1.02
C ILE A 149 -7.85 -1.45 1.57
N VAL A 150 -8.50 -0.69 0.68
CA VAL A 150 -9.19 0.56 1.05
C VAL A 150 -10.70 0.33 1.15
N ARG A 151 -11.39 0.12 0.02
CA ARG A 151 -12.84 -0.18 -0.04
C ARG A 151 -13.15 -1.67 -0.20
N GLY A 152 -12.17 -2.50 -0.48
CA GLY A 152 -12.31 -3.95 -0.69
C GLY A 152 -12.92 -4.37 -2.04
N THR A 153 -13.54 -3.46 -2.78
CA THR A 153 -14.22 -3.79 -4.06
C THR A 153 -13.26 -4.30 -5.12
N THR A 154 -12.05 -3.75 -5.21
CA THR A 154 -11.01 -4.21 -6.13
C THR A 154 -10.49 -5.58 -5.72
N SER A 155 -10.16 -5.77 -4.45
CA SER A 155 -9.68 -7.05 -3.92
C SER A 155 -10.69 -8.17 -4.15
N ARG A 156 -11.99 -7.91 -3.92
CA ARG A 156 -13.08 -8.86 -4.22
C ARG A 156 -13.10 -9.28 -5.69
N LYS A 157 -12.96 -8.31 -6.61
CA LYS A 157 -12.93 -8.59 -8.05
C LYS A 157 -11.74 -9.45 -8.44
N ILE A 158 -10.57 -9.19 -7.85
CA ILE A 158 -9.34 -9.94 -8.11
C ILE A 158 -9.45 -11.37 -7.55
N VAL A 159 -9.93 -11.53 -6.32
CA VAL A 159 -10.18 -12.86 -5.72
C VAL A 159 -11.12 -13.69 -6.60
N ARG A 160 -12.25 -13.12 -7.01
CA ARG A 160 -13.19 -13.77 -7.95
C ARG A 160 -12.53 -14.13 -9.29
N MET A 161 -11.67 -13.27 -9.81
CA MET A 161 -10.95 -13.52 -11.06
C MET A 161 -10.02 -14.73 -10.92
N VAL A 162 -9.28 -14.83 -9.82
CA VAL A 162 -8.38 -15.95 -9.52
C VAL A 162 -9.17 -17.25 -9.31
N ARG A 163 -10.32 -17.21 -8.60
CA ARG A 163 -11.23 -18.36 -8.47
C ARG A 163 -11.79 -18.81 -9.81
N ASN A 164 -12.27 -17.88 -10.62
CA ASN A 164 -12.83 -18.18 -11.94
C ASN A 164 -11.77 -18.73 -12.92
N ALA A 165 -10.50 -18.49 -12.65
CA ALA A 165 -9.39 -19.10 -13.35
C ALA A 165 -9.08 -20.54 -12.89
N GLY A 166 -9.82 -21.05 -11.89
CA GLY A 166 -9.74 -22.44 -11.43
C GLY A 166 -8.94 -22.62 -10.13
N ALA A 167 -8.57 -21.58 -9.41
CA ALA A 167 -7.91 -21.72 -8.12
C ALA A 167 -8.82 -22.43 -7.10
N ARG A 168 -8.25 -23.41 -6.37
CA ARG A 168 -8.97 -24.18 -5.35
C ARG A 168 -9.17 -23.38 -4.08
N GLU A 169 -8.14 -22.62 -3.67
CA GLU A 169 -8.15 -21.76 -2.50
C GLU A 169 -7.45 -20.43 -2.84
N VAL A 170 -7.91 -19.33 -2.24
CA VAL A 170 -7.30 -18.00 -2.38
C VAL A 170 -7.08 -17.38 -1.00
N HIS A 171 -5.83 -17.31 -0.60
CA HIS A 171 -5.38 -16.72 0.65
C HIS A 171 -4.85 -15.31 0.40
N LEU A 172 -5.61 -14.28 0.80
CA LEU A 172 -5.23 -12.90 0.57
C LEU A 172 -4.27 -12.41 1.67
N ARG A 173 -3.15 -11.83 1.28
CA ARG A 173 -2.10 -11.32 2.16
C ARG A 173 -1.81 -9.87 1.79
N ILE A 174 -1.99 -8.96 2.75
CA ILE A 174 -1.85 -7.51 2.55
C ILE A 174 -0.59 -7.04 3.25
N SER A 175 0.32 -6.43 2.49
CA SER A 175 1.65 -6.06 2.96
C SER A 175 1.70 -4.75 3.75
N CYS A 176 0.56 -4.25 4.21
CA CYS A 176 0.47 -3.16 5.17
C CYS A 176 -0.58 -3.47 6.26
N PRO A 177 -0.62 -2.70 7.36
CA PRO A 177 -1.71 -2.78 8.34
C PRO A 177 -3.07 -2.32 7.76
N PRO A 178 -4.19 -2.64 8.41
CA PRO A 178 -5.51 -2.17 7.99
C PRO A 178 -5.58 -0.64 7.96
N THR A 179 -6.05 -0.07 6.85
CA THR A 179 -6.29 1.38 6.73
C THR A 179 -7.62 1.73 7.39
N ILE A 180 -7.57 2.39 8.55
CA ILE A 180 -8.75 2.69 9.39
C ILE A 180 -9.08 4.17 9.48
N SER A 181 -8.21 5.05 9.01
CA SER A 181 -8.41 6.50 9.09
C SER A 181 -8.00 7.19 7.79
N PRO A 182 -8.71 8.28 7.40
CA PRO A 182 -8.34 9.05 6.22
C PRO A 182 -7.02 9.80 6.42
N CYS A 183 -6.37 10.18 5.33
CA CYS A 183 -5.21 11.06 5.35
C CYS A 183 -5.66 12.52 5.22
N TYR A 184 -5.04 13.42 6.01
CA TYR A 184 -5.28 14.86 5.94
C TYR A 184 -4.05 15.65 5.46
N TYR A 185 -3.01 14.95 4.98
CA TYR A 185 -1.73 15.58 4.62
C TYR A 185 -1.43 15.61 3.11
N GLY A 186 -1.98 14.69 2.33
CA GLY A 186 -1.68 14.72 0.90
C GLY A 186 -2.08 13.46 0.14
N VAL A 187 -2.34 12.35 0.84
CA VAL A 187 -2.86 11.13 0.21
C VAL A 187 -4.38 11.27 0.05
N ASP A 188 -4.87 11.20 -1.18
CA ASP A 188 -6.31 11.18 -1.47
C ASP A 188 -6.91 9.84 -1.02
N THR A 189 -7.34 9.81 0.24
CA THR A 189 -8.05 8.67 0.82
C THR A 189 -9.55 8.98 0.92
N PRO A 190 -10.42 7.97 0.77
CA PRO A 190 -11.85 8.18 0.96
C PRO A 190 -12.18 8.55 2.42
N SER A 191 -13.42 8.99 2.63
CA SER A 191 -13.94 9.24 3.97
C SER A 191 -13.88 7.97 4.83
N GLN A 192 -13.84 8.13 6.15
CA GLN A 192 -13.74 7.01 7.09
C GLN A 192 -14.86 5.98 6.90
N ASN A 193 -16.06 6.43 6.53
CA ASN A 193 -17.20 5.53 6.28
C ASN A 193 -17.00 4.60 5.07
N GLU A 194 -16.12 4.96 4.15
CA GLU A 194 -15.80 4.17 2.97
C GLU A 194 -14.58 3.25 3.17
N LEU A 195 -13.83 3.43 4.27
CA LEU A 195 -12.71 2.56 4.63
C LEU A 195 -13.27 1.26 5.21
N ILE A 196 -13.07 0.15 4.49
CA ILE A 196 -13.67 -1.13 4.90
C ILE A 196 -13.17 -1.57 6.28
N ALA A 197 -11.89 -1.37 6.58
CA ALA A 197 -11.28 -1.76 7.84
C ALA A 197 -11.61 -0.83 9.03
N ALA A 198 -12.18 0.36 8.77
CA ALA A 198 -12.68 1.23 9.82
C ALA A 198 -14.03 0.76 10.38
N ASN A 199 -14.80 0.01 9.58
CA ASN A 199 -16.20 -0.30 9.87
C ASN A 199 -16.50 -1.80 9.98
N ASN A 200 -15.52 -2.66 9.67
CA ASN A 200 -15.72 -4.11 9.64
C ASN A 200 -14.58 -4.84 10.33
N SER A 201 -14.90 -5.98 10.94
CA SER A 201 -13.89 -6.90 11.47
C SER A 201 -13.11 -7.58 10.34
N LEU A 202 -11.94 -8.15 10.67
CA LEU A 202 -11.13 -8.91 9.72
C LEU A 202 -11.94 -10.01 9.03
N GLU A 203 -12.77 -10.71 9.78
CA GLU A 203 -13.60 -11.79 9.25
C GLU A 203 -14.68 -11.29 8.29
N GLN A 204 -15.34 -10.18 8.62
CA GLN A 204 -16.29 -9.53 7.70
C GLN A 204 -15.63 -9.06 6.40
N ILE A 205 -14.40 -8.55 6.50
CA ILE A 205 -13.64 -8.17 5.31
C ILE A 205 -13.28 -9.41 4.48
N ARG A 206 -12.81 -10.49 5.13
CA ARG A 206 -12.52 -11.77 4.46
C ARG A 206 -13.72 -12.29 3.69
N GLU A 207 -14.90 -12.32 4.33
CA GLU A 207 -16.15 -12.73 3.69
C GLU A 207 -16.53 -11.82 2.54
N PHE A 208 -16.42 -10.50 2.73
CA PHE A 208 -16.73 -9.53 1.68
C PHE A 208 -15.85 -9.72 0.45
N VAL A 209 -14.53 -9.93 0.62
CA VAL A 209 -13.60 -10.14 -0.50
C VAL A 209 -13.65 -11.56 -1.05
N GLU A 210 -14.36 -12.49 -0.37
CA GLU A 210 -14.55 -13.90 -0.76
C GLU A 210 -13.25 -14.73 -0.76
N ALA A 211 -12.31 -14.37 0.13
CA ALA A 211 -11.06 -15.11 0.33
C ALA A 211 -11.24 -16.26 1.34
N ASP A 212 -10.45 -17.34 1.19
CA ASP A 212 -10.42 -18.45 2.15
C ASP A 212 -9.73 -18.02 3.45
N SER A 213 -8.73 -17.15 3.37
CA SER A 213 -8.15 -16.46 4.51
C SER A 213 -7.67 -15.06 4.12
N LEU A 214 -7.68 -14.15 5.11
CA LEU A 214 -7.17 -12.79 4.97
C LEU A 214 -6.24 -12.48 6.14
N ALA A 215 -5.08 -11.89 5.84
CA ALA A 215 -4.21 -11.34 6.85
C ALA A 215 -3.53 -10.06 6.38
N TYR A 216 -3.27 -9.17 7.33
CA TYR A 216 -2.54 -7.91 7.15
C TYR A 216 -1.21 -7.97 7.88
N LEU A 217 -0.23 -7.27 7.36
CA LEU A 217 1.03 -7.03 8.08
C LEU A 217 0.75 -6.26 9.38
N SER A 218 1.44 -6.60 10.46
CA SER A 218 1.34 -5.86 11.71
C SER A 218 1.98 -4.47 11.62
N HIS A 219 1.62 -3.58 12.55
CA HIS A 219 2.24 -2.25 12.65
C HIS A 219 3.73 -2.31 12.94
N ASP A 220 4.13 -3.22 13.84
CA ASP A 220 5.54 -3.38 14.20
C ASP A 220 6.36 -3.88 13.02
N ALA A 221 5.84 -4.86 12.27
CA ALA A 221 6.50 -5.34 11.06
C ALA A 221 6.59 -4.27 9.96
N LEU A 222 5.58 -3.38 9.82
CA LEU A 222 5.70 -2.25 8.91
C LEU A 222 6.83 -1.31 9.35
N ARG A 223 6.90 -0.95 10.63
CA ARG A 223 7.98 -0.11 11.19
C ARG A 223 9.36 -0.73 10.96
N ASP A 224 9.48 -2.02 11.24
CA ASP A 224 10.73 -2.77 11.02
C ASP A 224 11.13 -2.80 9.55
N SER A 225 10.17 -2.98 8.64
CA SER A 225 10.42 -3.03 7.19
C SER A 225 11.02 -1.74 6.64
N ILE A 226 10.60 -0.60 7.17
CA ILE A 226 11.12 0.72 6.79
C ILE A 226 12.22 1.20 7.74
N LYS A 227 12.68 0.37 8.69
CA LYS A 227 13.74 0.68 9.66
C LYS A 227 13.46 2.01 10.40
N ASP A 228 12.23 2.20 10.87
CA ASP A 228 11.83 3.37 11.65
C ASP A 228 12.24 3.25 13.12
N THR A 229 13.53 3.41 13.38
CA THR A 229 14.10 3.30 14.72
C THR A 229 13.85 4.52 15.60
N ASN A 230 13.56 5.68 15.00
CA ASN A 230 13.46 6.96 15.69
C ASN A 230 12.03 7.54 15.73
N GLY A 231 11.03 6.82 15.23
CA GLY A 231 9.65 7.29 15.19
C GLY A 231 9.44 8.50 14.26
N GLN A 232 10.17 8.56 13.15
CA GLN A 232 10.14 9.67 12.20
C GLN A 232 9.11 9.50 11.08
N PHE A 233 8.23 8.49 11.18
CA PHE A 233 7.22 8.23 10.17
C PHE A 233 5.80 8.48 10.69
N CYS A 234 4.92 8.91 9.79
CA CYS A 234 3.50 9.04 10.03
C CYS A 234 2.80 7.72 9.70
N TYR A 235 2.01 7.23 10.66
CA TYR A 235 1.17 6.03 10.54
C TYR A 235 -0.31 6.35 10.75
N ALA A 236 -0.72 7.61 10.58
CA ALA A 236 -2.06 8.07 10.93
C ALA A 236 -3.17 7.30 10.22
N CYS A 237 -2.98 6.93 8.94
CA CYS A 237 -3.96 6.15 8.19
C CYS A 237 -4.22 4.76 8.79
N TYR A 238 -3.28 4.20 9.54
CA TYR A 238 -3.39 2.89 10.19
C TYR A 238 -3.77 2.97 11.68
N THR A 239 -3.48 4.11 12.34
CA THR A 239 -3.61 4.25 13.79
C THR A 239 -4.66 5.24 14.24
N GLY A 240 -5.08 6.15 13.37
CA GLY A 240 -5.90 7.32 13.72
C GLY A 240 -5.15 8.39 14.53
N LYS A 241 -3.83 8.22 14.74
CA LYS A 241 -3.01 9.16 15.51
C LYS A 241 -2.24 10.07 14.55
N TYR A 242 -2.60 11.34 14.53
CA TYR A 242 -2.02 12.32 13.61
C TYR A 242 -0.86 13.07 14.25
N PRO A 243 0.25 13.34 13.52
CA PRO A 243 1.40 14.06 14.07
C PRO A 243 1.12 15.54 14.37
N THR A 244 0.08 16.12 13.78
CA THR A 244 -0.36 17.51 14.05
C THR A 244 -1.81 17.53 14.48
N LEU A 245 -2.27 18.67 15.01
CA LEU A 245 -3.70 18.90 15.21
C LEU A 245 -4.41 18.95 13.85
N VAL A 246 -5.43 18.12 13.70
CA VAL A 246 -6.28 18.11 12.51
C VAL A 246 -7.66 18.60 12.90
N GLN A 247 -8.10 19.67 12.28
CA GLN A 247 -9.45 20.23 12.47
C GLN A 247 -10.34 19.78 11.31
N ILE A 248 -11.41 19.07 11.63
CA ILE A 248 -12.41 18.61 10.66
C ILE A 248 -13.75 19.27 11.02
N GLY A 249 -14.09 20.34 10.35
CA GLY A 249 -15.24 21.18 10.74
C GLY A 249 -15.04 21.72 12.16
N GLU A 250 -15.98 21.43 13.06
CA GLU A 250 -15.90 21.81 14.49
C GLU A 250 -15.14 20.78 15.35
N ILE A 251 -14.75 19.61 14.79
CA ILE A 251 -14.07 18.54 15.51
C ILE A 251 -12.57 18.75 15.41
N VAL A 252 -11.91 18.90 16.54
CA VAL A 252 -10.45 18.96 16.67
C VAL A 252 -9.95 17.58 17.09
N LEU A 253 -9.25 16.88 16.19
CA LEU A 253 -8.55 15.65 16.55
C LEU A 253 -7.26 16.02 17.29
N ALA A 254 -7.17 15.59 18.55
CA ALA A 254 -6.03 15.90 19.40
C ALA A 254 -4.72 15.33 18.84
N LYS A 255 -3.66 16.15 18.93
CA LYS A 255 -2.28 15.70 18.76
C LYS A 255 -1.99 14.63 19.81
N THR A 256 -1.84 13.37 19.41
CA THR A 256 -1.36 12.34 20.32
C THR A 256 0.16 12.46 20.38
N GLY A 257 0.68 12.77 21.55
CA GLY A 257 2.13 12.80 21.77
C GLY A 257 2.74 11.47 21.34
N CYS A 258 3.83 11.55 20.58
CA CYS A 258 4.69 10.39 20.37
C CYS A 258 5.24 9.97 21.75
N CYS A 259 4.88 8.78 22.21
CA CYS A 259 5.63 8.05 23.23
C CYS A 259 6.60 7.13 22.52
#